data_b1710aa70ce2fa3b4efb728c12d6c060
#
_entry.id   b1710aa70ce2fa3b4efb728c12d6c060
#
_cell.length_a   1.000
_cell.length_b   1.000
_cell.length_c   1.000
_cell.angle_alpha   90.00
_cell.angle_beta   90.00
_cell.angle_gamma   90.00
#
_symmetry.space_group_name_H-M   'P 1'
#
loop_
_entity.id
_entity.type
_entity.pdbx_description
1 polymer ?
#
loop_
_entity_poly.entity_id
_entity_poly.type
_entity_poly.pdbx_seq_one_letter_code
_entity_poly.pdbx_strand_id
1 'polypeptide(L)'
;RPHFGFPYHHTVGTIFLPRQHHWLTGLNTEHLTQQAILGGGRLPSGIDQILMADGVNESGISCAELYLPHAVHYAPAAQPDKINLTPQDFINWVLGEHASLAKVVADLPKVCLVNQTWHGEPYVYPFHWFLSDTTGESLVIEPTGGPLIAQSNPSGVLTNTPLLAQHIKNLNQALGFSDTSITAATIAAARTWLQTNQPLPTGSIPTNRFNHTAIRRLGTPQLTATNTQSTLFNWLDEVRLPYDPAKRHQLSHNYTHYRAIIDLNQRCYAFRPRTTERLQSLQLTAEMATNWTIPMIFPAN
;
A
#
# COMPACT_ATOMS: atom_id res chain seq x y z
N ARG A 1 1.82 -0.98 4.44
CA ARG A 1 2.60 -0.74 5.64
C ARG A 1 3.97 -0.21 5.28
N PRO A 2 4.19 1.10 5.33
CA PRO A 2 5.50 1.65 5.05
C PRO A 2 6.46 1.25 6.17
N HIS A 3 7.49 0.50 5.79
CA HIS A 3 8.66 0.26 6.59
C HIS A 3 9.68 1.36 6.31
N PHE A 4 9.47 2.49 6.89
CA PHE A 4 10.51 3.51 6.89
C PHE A 4 11.40 3.26 8.10
N GLY A 5 12.39 2.39 7.94
CA GLY A 5 13.46 2.18 8.92
C GLY A 5 14.39 3.39 9.00
N PHE A 6 13.84 4.56 9.35
CA PHE A 6 14.62 5.77 9.49
C PHE A 6 14.83 6.16 10.95
N PRO A 7 16.06 6.53 11.32
CA PRO A 7 16.38 7.04 12.66
C PRO A 7 15.79 8.43 12.95
N TYR A 8 15.11 9.05 11.98
CA TYR A 8 14.57 10.40 12.10
C TYR A 8 13.05 10.37 12.27
N HIS A 9 12.54 11.14 13.23
CA HIS A 9 11.11 11.36 13.45
C HIS A 9 10.51 12.19 12.32
N HIS A 10 10.21 11.55 11.19
CA HIS A 10 9.47 12.20 10.13
C HIS A 10 7.98 12.24 10.50
N THR A 11 7.39 13.41 10.44
CA THR A 11 5.95 13.55 10.63
C THR A 11 5.25 12.92 9.42
N VAL A 12 4.65 11.77 9.63
CA VAL A 12 3.74 11.17 8.64
C VAL A 12 2.40 11.88 8.77
N GLY A 13 1.83 12.28 7.65
CA GLY A 13 0.54 12.97 7.61
C GLY A 13 -0.29 12.59 6.39
N THR A 14 -1.51 13.10 6.35
CA THR A 14 -2.32 13.04 5.15
C THR A 14 -1.82 14.09 4.17
N ILE A 15 -1.67 13.71 2.90
CA ILE A 15 -1.12 14.54 1.83
C ILE A 15 -2.15 14.63 0.70
N PHE A 16 -2.33 15.83 0.20
CA PHE A 16 -3.03 16.10 -1.04
C PHE A 16 -2.02 16.55 -2.11
N LEU A 17 -2.09 15.94 -3.30
CA LEU A 17 -1.39 16.40 -4.51
C LEU A 17 -2.43 16.81 -5.55
N PRO A 18 -2.33 18.04 -6.11
CA PRO A 18 -3.27 18.52 -7.12
C PRO A 18 -3.03 17.88 -8.49
N ARG A 19 -3.95 18.05 -9.40
CA ARG A 19 -3.68 17.89 -10.84
C ARG A 19 -2.63 18.88 -11.30
N GLN A 20 -1.91 18.56 -12.37
CA GLN A 20 -0.87 19.39 -12.95
C GLN A 20 0.27 19.75 -11.97
N HIS A 21 0.47 18.90 -10.95
CA HIS A 21 1.61 19.01 -10.07
C HIS A 21 2.84 18.40 -10.74
N HIS A 22 3.89 19.20 -10.88
CA HIS A 22 5.20 18.75 -11.37
C HIS A 22 5.94 18.01 -10.26
N TRP A 23 6.41 16.83 -10.57
CA TRP A 23 7.23 16.04 -9.65
C TRP A 23 8.41 15.39 -10.39
N LEU A 24 9.50 15.20 -9.69
CA LEU A 24 10.70 14.56 -10.23
C LEU A 24 10.82 13.13 -9.71
N THR A 25 11.12 12.20 -10.62
CA THR A 25 11.51 10.85 -10.23
C THR A 25 12.86 10.86 -9.51
N GLY A 26 13.20 9.80 -8.80
CA GLY A 26 14.55 9.61 -8.27
C GLY A 26 15.66 9.60 -9.35
N LEU A 27 15.28 9.53 -10.61
CA LEU A 27 16.17 9.63 -11.79
C LEU A 27 16.20 11.05 -12.38
N ASN A 28 15.57 12.04 -11.71
CA ASN A 28 15.42 13.43 -12.16
C ASN A 28 14.67 13.57 -13.50
N THR A 29 13.79 12.65 -13.82
CA THR A 29 12.84 12.81 -14.94
C THR A 29 11.60 13.52 -14.44
N GLU A 30 11.19 14.57 -15.16
CA GLU A 30 9.99 15.33 -14.84
C GLU A 30 8.72 14.59 -15.26
N HIS A 31 7.75 14.56 -14.36
CA HIS A 31 6.42 14.02 -14.55
C HIS A 31 5.35 15.02 -14.11
N LEU A 32 4.12 14.79 -14.55
CA LEU A 32 3.00 15.68 -14.26
C LEU A 32 1.77 14.85 -13.86
N THR A 33 1.19 15.16 -12.71
CA THR A 33 -0.05 14.49 -12.28
C THR A 33 -1.22 14.87 -13.19
N GLN A 34 -1.93 13.86 -13.69
CA GLN A 34 -3.19 14.01 -14.42
C GLN A 34 -4.39 13.88 -13.47
N GLN A 35 -4.18 13.28 -12.31
CA GLN A 35 -5.19 13.02 -11.29
C GLN A 35 -4.77 13.67 -9.98
N ALA A 36 -5.73 14.25 -9.26
CA ALA A 36 -5.51 14.66 -7.88
C ALA A 36 -5.43 13.42 -6.97
N ILE A 37 -4.58 13.49 -5.94
CA ILE A 37 -4.29 12.38 -5.04
C ILE A 37 -4.50 12.80 -3.59
N LEU A 38 -5.05 11.90 -2.78
CA LEU A 38 -5.12 12.02 -1.33
C LEU A 38 -4.57 10.74 -0.69
N GLY A 39 -3.62 10.86 0.25
CA GLY A 39 -3.01 9.66 0.84
C GLY A 39 -2.11 9.92 2.01
N GLY A 40 -1.41 8.91 2.47
CA GLY A 40 -0.42 8.95 3.53
C GLY A 40 1.00 9.06 2.99
N GLY A 41 1.80 9.88 3.65
CA GLY A 41 3.18 10.06 3.23
C GLY A 41 3.93 11.06 4.11
N ARG A 42 5.04 11.54 3.59
CA ARG A 42 5.90 12.51 4.29
C ARG A 42 6.65 13.39 3.31
N LEU A 43 7.09 14.54 3.80
CA LEU A 43 8.13 15.33 3.16
C LEU A 43 9.46 15.01 3.86
N PRO A 44 10.40 14.31 3.21
CA PRO A 44 11.68 14.01 3.82
C PRO A 44 12.53 15.26 4.04
N SER A 45 13.32 15.28 5.10
CA SER A 45 14.19 16.41 5.41
C SER A 45 15.27 16.62 4.33
N GLY A 46 15.35 17.83 3.79
CA GLY A 46 16.33 18.19 2.76
C GLY A 46 15.98 17.71 1.34
N ILE A 47 14.79 17.14 1.14
CA ILE A 47 14.29 16.69 -0.16
C ILE A 47 12.98 17.44 -0.44
N ASP A 48 12.94 18.18 -1.55
CA ASP A 48 11.74 18.91 -1.98
C ASP A 48 10.86 18.05 -2.88
N GLN A 49 10.62 16.82 -2.42
CA GLN A 49 9.74 15.85 -3.09
C GLN A 49 8.92 15.09 -2.04
N ILE A 50 7.65 14.90 -2.32
CA ILE A 50 6.74 14.19 -1.43
C ILE A 50 6.87 12.69 -1.66
N LEU A 51 7.13 11.95 -0.58
CA LEU A 51 7.15 10.50 -0.55
C LEU A 51 5.80 9.98 -0.09
N MET A 52 5.03 9.41 -1.01
CA MET A 52 3.76 8.73 -0.74
C MET A 52 4.02 7.28 -0.34
N ALA A 53 3.19 6.73 0.53
CA ALA A 53 3.24 5.32 0.93
C ALA A 53 1.95 4.56 0.58
N ASP A 54 0.84 5.24 0.61
CA ASP A 54 -0.47 4.77 0.16
C ASP A 54 -1.36 5.96 -0.22
N GLY A 55 -2.44 5.70 -0.95
CA GLY A 55 -3.36 6.75 -1.31
C GLY A 55 -4.45 6.32 -2.27
N VAL A 56 -5.32 7.28 -2.59
CA VAL A 56 -6.39 7.18 -3.57
C VAL A 56 -6.36 8.40 -4.48
N ASN A 57 -6.61 8.19 -5.75
CA ASN A 57 -6.81 9.30 -6.67
C ASN A 57 -8.30 9.63 -6.87
N GLU A 58 -8.56 10.74 -7.53
CA GLU A 58 -9.92 11.22 -7.79
C GLU A 58 -10.77 10.27 -8.65
N SER A 59 -10.15 9.39 -9.44
CA SER A 59 -10.82 8.34 -10.21
C SER A 59 -11.16 7.09 -9.38
N GLY A 60 -10.73 7.04 -8.11
CA GLY A 60 -11.03 5.95 -7.19
C GLY A 60 -10.10 4.76 -7.31
N ILE A 61 -8.89 4.95 -7.86
CA ILE A 61 -7.81 3.96 -7.77
C ILE A 61 -7.06 4.18 -6.46
N SER A 62 -6.77 3.11 -5.74
CA SER A 62 -5.83 3.11 -4.62
C SER A 62 -4.56 2.35 -4.96
N CYS A 63 -3.46 2.80 -4.37
CA CYS A 63 -2.18 2.12 -4.41
C CYS A 63 -1.53 2.22 -3.02
N ALA A 64 -0.91 1.13 -2.58
CA ALA A 64 -0.10 1.09 -1.37
C ALA A 64 1.18 0.32 -1.65
N GLU A 65 2.30 0.83 -1.14
CA GLU A 65 3.60 0.15 -1.22
C GLU A 65 3.87 -0.63 0.06
N LEU A 66 4.44 -1.83 -0.09
CA LEU A 66 4.80 -2.71 1.01
C LEU A 66 6.22 -3.25 0.78
N TYR A 67 6.90 -3.56 1.87
CA TYR A 67 8.28 -4.02 1.84
C TYR A 67 8.37 -5.52 1.53
N LEU A 68 9.09 -5.88 0.45
CA LEU A 68 9.27 -7.27 -0.03
C LEU A 68 10.77 -7.61 -0.14
N PRO A 69 11.54 -7.71 0.96
CA PRO A 69 12.96 -8.03 0.91
C PRO A 69 13.21 -9.43 0.33
N HIS A 70 14.36 -9.59 -0.28
CA HIS A 70 14.91 -10.86 -0.81
C HIS A 70 14.23 -11.42 -2.08
N ALA A 71 13.11 -10.85 -2.53
CA ALA A 71 12.40 -11.34 -3.71
C ALA A 71 12.36 -10.33 -4.87
N VAL A 72 12.73 -9.09 -4.60
CA VAL A 72 12.69 -8.00 -5.59
C VAL A 72 13.95 -7.98 -6.44
N HIS A 73 13.75 -7.77 -7.75
CA HIS A 73 14.83 -7.58 -8.73
C HIS A 73 14.50 -6.39 -9.63
N TYR A 74 15.23 -5.30 -9.46
CA TYR A 74 15.15 -4.10 -10.29
C TYR A 74 16.21 -4.11 -11.38
N ALA A 75 15.99 -3.37 -12.47
CA ALA A 75 16.97 -3.19 -13.52
C ALA A 75 18.20 -2.45 -13.00
N PRO A 76 19.42 -2.86 -13.37
CA PRO A 76 20.64 -2.20 -12.89
C PRO A 76 20.82 -0.77 -13.42
N ALA A 77 20.15 -0.42 -14.52
CA ALA A 77 20.19 0.91 -15.15
C ALA A 77 18.89 1.22 -15.88
N ALA A 78 18.67 2.50 -16.15
CA ALA A 78 17.58 2.98 -16.99
C ALA A 78 17.64 2.34 -18.39
N GLN A 79 16.47 2.04 -18.95
CA GLN A 79 16.33 1.46 -20.28
C GLN A 79 15.82 2.52 -21.27
N PRO A 80 16.39 2.60 -22.48
CA PRO A 80 15.83 3.43 -23.54
C PRO A 80 14.38 3.07 -23.83
N ASP A 81 13.59 4.05 -24.22
CA ASP A 81 12.17 3.91 -24.60
C ASP A 81 11.24 3.35 -23.51
N LYS A 82 11.69 3.37 -22.23
CA LYS A 82 10.91 3.00 -21.08
C LYS A 82 10.64 4.20 -20.17
N ILE A 83 9.54 4.11 -19.42
CA ILE A 83 9.27 4.96 -18.27
C ILE A 83 10.16 4.44 -17.13
N ASN A 84 11.27 5.12 -16.89
CA ASN A 84 12.24 4.71 -15.88
C ASN A 84 11.88 5.35 -14.54
N LEU A 85 11.61 4.52 -13.55
CA LEU A 85 11.19 4.94 -12.21
C LEU A 85 12.09 4.29 -11.15
N THR A 86 12.37 4.98 -10.07
CA THR A 86 12.81 4.30 -8.85
C THR A 86 11.61 3.63 -8.15
N PRO A 87 11.82 2.67 -7.23
CA PRO A 87 10.71 2.00 -6.57
C PRO A 87 9.72 2.95 -5.90
N GLN A 88 10.20 4.03 -5.28
CA GLN A 88 9.38 5.02 -4.59
C GLN A 88 8.52 5.88 -5.54
N ASP A 89 8.94 6.02 -6.80
CA ASP A 89 8.20 6.79 -7.81
C ASP A 89 6.94 6.08 -8.29
N PHE A 90 6.93 4.75 -8.19
CA PHE A 90 5.88 3.92 -8.79
C PHE A 90 4.47 4.28 -8.28
N ILE A 91 4.31 4.57 -6.99
CA ILE A 91 3.01 4.95 -6.43
C ILE A 91 2.52 6.29 -6.98
N ASN A 92 3.41 7.28 -7.15
CA ASN A 92 3.06 8.56 -7.75
C ASN A 92 2.68 8.40 -9.23
N TRP A 93 3.39 7.54 -9.96
CA TRP A 93 3.06 7.22 -11.34
C TRP A 93 1.69 6.54 -11.45
N VAL A 94 1.38 5.53 -10.61
CA VAL A 94 0.08 4.87 -10.60
C VAL A 94 -1.04 5.85 -10.30
N LEU A 95 -0.96 6.56 -9.19
CA LEU A 95 -2.04 7.41 -8.69
C LEU A 95 -2.15 8.72 -9.48
N GLY A 96 -1.01 9.28 -9.91
CA GLY A 96 -0.96 10.57 -10.59
C GLY A 96 -1.32 10.52 -12.06
N GLU A 97 -1.03 9.42 -12.75
CA GLU A 97 -1.12 9.40 -14.22
C GLU A 97 -2.22 8.50 -14.78
N HIS A 98 -2.96 7.77 -13.92
CA HIS A 98 -3.95 6.80 -14.39
C HIS A 98 -5.34 7.04 -13.80
N ALA A 99 -6.36 6.87 -14.68
CA ALA A 99 -7.77 6.96 -14.31
C ALA A 99 -8.46 5.59 -14.17
N SER A 100 -7.78 4.47 -14.44
CA SER A 100 -8.32 3.11 -14.27
C SER A 100 -7.21 2.08 -14.06
N LEU A 101 -7.49 0.98 -13.36
CA LEU A 101 -6.56 -0.15 -13.23
C LEU A 101 -6.24 -0.78 -14.58
N ALA A 102 -7.21 -0.86 -15.49
CA ALA A 102 -6.99 -1.36 -16.84
C ALA A 102 -5.91 -0.56 -17.58
N LYS A 103 -5.87 0.77 -17.39
CA LYS A 103 -4.86 1.63 -18.00
C LYS A 103 -3.48 1.42 -17.33
N VAL A 104 -3.43 1.27 -16.00
CA VAL A 104 -2.20 0.89 -15.29
C VAL A 104 -1.65 -0.40 -15.88
N VAL A 105 -2.47 -1.46 -15.95
CA VAL A 105 -2.06 -2.77 -16.48
C VAL A 105 -1.53 -2.67 -17.93
N ALA A 106 -2.18 -1.89 -18.77
CA ALA A 106 -1.76 -1.68 -20.16
C ALA A 106 -0.42 -0.94 -20.29
N ASP A 107 -0.07 -0.11 -19.30
CA ASP A 107 1.16 0.67 -19.32
C ASP A 107 2.32 0.02 -18.54
N LEU A 108 2.06 -0.97 -17.67
CA LEU A 108 3.11 -1.70 -16.94
C LEU A 108 4.27 -2.20 -17.83
N PRO A 109 4.03 -2.76 -19.05
CA PRO A 109 5.14 -3.19 -19.91
C PRO A 109 6.07 -2.08 -20.36
N LYS A 110 5.65 -0.82 -20.26
CA LYS A 110 6.46 0.37 -20.60
C LYS A 110 7.34 0.83 -19.44
N VAL A 111 7.09 0.36 -18.22
CA VAL A 111 7.82 0.77 -17.01
C VAL A 111 9.07 -0.08 -16.83
N CYS A 112 10.14 0.59 -16.43
CA CYS A 112 11.39 -0.02 -15.95
C CYS A 112 11.64 0.49 -14.52
N LEU A 113 11.59 -0.40 -13.53
CA LEU A 113 11.99 -0.07 -12.17
C LEU A 113 13.51 -0.22 -12.06
N VAL A 114 14.19 0.88 -11.74
CA VAL A 114 15.64 0.98 -11.70
C VAL A 114 16.16 0.83 -10.28
N ASN A 115 17.24 0.05 -10.13
CA ASN A 115 17.93 -0.14 -8.85
C ASN A 115 18.78 1.10 -8.49
N GLN A 116 18.10 2.20 -8.24
CA GLN A 116 18.69 3.49 -7.86
C GLN A 116 17.98 4.06 -6.64
N THR A 117 18.73 4.76 -5.78
CA THR A 117 18.19 5.44 -4.60
C THR A 117 17.35 6.64 -5.02
N TRP A 118 16.29 6.88 -4.28
CA TRP A 118 15.38 7.99 -4.51
C TRP A 118 15.91 9.26 -3.82
N HIS A 119 16.18 10.31 -4.60
CA HIS A 119 16.58 11.66 -4.12
C HIS A 119 17.57 11.67 -2.93
N GLY A 120 18.59 10.83 -2.97
CA GLY A 120 19.62 10.78 -1.91
C GLY A 120 19.23 9.97 -0.66
N GLU A 121 18.10 9.27 -0.68
CA GLU A 121 17.80 8.24 0.33
C GLU A 121 18.94 7.19 0.36
N PRO A 122 19.29 6.66 1.54
CA PRO A 122 20.49 5.82 1.68
C PRO A 122 20.36 4.43 1.06
N TYR A 123 19.14 3.99 0.74
CA TYR A 123 18.88 2.63 0.27
C TYR A 123 17.90 2.60 -0.89
N VAL A 124 18.01 1.58 -1.75
CA VAL A 124 16.94 1.19 -2.67
C VAL A 124 16.00 0.27 -1.92
N TYR A 125 14.74 0.68 -1.78
CA TYR A 125 13.77 -0.09 -1.01
C TYR A 125 13.14 -1.18 -1.88
N PRO A 126 13.11 -2.44 -1.39
CA PRO A 126 12.48 -3.54 -2.11
C PRO A 126 10.97 -3.51 -1.88
N PHE A 127 10.24 -2.84 -2.75
CA PHE A 127 8.79 -2.72 -2.66
C PHE A 127 8.06 -3.68 -3.61
N HIS A 128 6.83 -4.02 -3.21
CA HIS A 128 5.76 -4.47 -4.05
C HIS A 128 4.50 -3.65 -3.74
N TRP A 129 3.53 -3.67 -4.64
CA TRP A 129 2.38 -2.77 -4.52
C TRP A 129 1.07 -3.52 -4.56
N PHE A 130 0.13 -3.05 -3.75
CA PHE A 130 -1.27 -3.45 -3.75
C PHE A 130 -2.09 -2.34 -4.39
N LEU A 131 -2.86 -2.67 -5.43
CA LEU A 131 -3.74 -1.76 -6.14
C LEU A 131 -5.19 -2.24 -6.01
N SER A 132 -6.12 -1.31 -5.93
CA SER A 132 -7.56 -1.61 -5.93
C SER A 132 -8.34 -0.44 -6.50
N ASP A 133 -9.55 -0.69 -6.99
CA ASP A 133 -10.45 0.34 -7.49
C ASP A 133 -11.88 0.16 -6.99
N THR A 134 -12.79 1.03 -7.47
CA THR A 134 -14.21 1.05 -7.06
C THR A 134 -15.00 -0.17 -7.52
N THR A 135 -14.49 -0.99 -8.43
CA THR A 135 -15.13 -2.26 -8.84
C THR A 135 -14.92 -3.37 -7.80
N GLY A 136 -13.99 -3.16 -6.86
CA GLY A 136 -13.54 -4.17 -5.90
C GLY A 136 -12.45 -5.09 -6.45
N GLU A 137 -11.96 -4.83 -7.67
CA GLU A 137 -10.77 -5.51 -8.19
C GLU A 137 -9.56 -5.18 -7.32
N SER A 138 -8.71 -6.17 -7.07
CA SER A 138 -7.45 -5.98 -6.41
C SER A 138 -6.32 -6.70 -7.14
N LEU A 139 -5.24 -5.97 -7.35
CA LEU A 139 -4.07 -6.40 -8.09
C LEU A 139 -2.82 -6.26 -7.22
N VAL A 140 -1.82 -7.06 -7.51
CA VAL A 140 -0.49 -6.97 -6.90
C VAL A 140 0.56 -6.89 -7.99
N ILE A 141 1.54 -6.01 -7.78
CA ILE A 141 2.72 -5.87 -8.64
C ILE A 141 3.93 -6.29 -7.82
N GLU A 142 4.59 -7.37 -8.23
CA GLU A 142 5.81 -7.92 -7.60
C GLU A 142 6.95 -7.92 -8.60
N PRO A 143 7.95 -7.03 -8.48
CA PRO A 143 9.06 -6.93 -9.44
C PRO A 143 10.10 -8.03 -9.17
N THR A 144 9.87 -9.21 -9.71
CA THR A 144 10.74 -10.39 -9.51
C THR A 144 11.76 -10.61 -10.64
N GLY A 145 12.01 -9.56 -11.44
CA GLY A 145 12.78 -9.63 -12.67
C GLY A 145 11.91 -9.86 -13.91
N GLY A 146 12.32 -9.31 -15.03
CA GLY A 146 11.53 -9.31 -16.26
C GLY A 146 10.47 -8.21 -16.33
N PRO A 147 9.52 -8.30 -17.28
CA PRO A 147 8.45 -7.31 -17.42
C PRO A 147 7.57 -7.23 -16.18
N LEU A 148 7.16 -6.02 -15.81
CA LEU A 148 6.17 -5.84 -14.74
C LEU A 148 4.81 -6.36 -15.20
N ILE A 149 4.20 -7.18 -14.35
CA ILE A 149 2.86 -7.72 -14.59
C ILE A 149 1.98 -7.50 -13.36
N ALA A 150 0.69 -7.32 -13.60
CA ALA A 150 -0.32 -7.29 -12.56
C ALA A 150 -0.82 -8.71 -12.28
N GLN A 151 -0.84 -9.10 -11.02
CA GLN A 151 -1.38 -10.36 -10.55
C GLN A 151 -2.72 -10.10 -9.86
N SER A 152 -3.77 -10.85 -10.23
CA SER A 152 -5.04 -10.80 -9.49
C SER A 152 -4.84 -11.26 -8.06
N ASN A 153 -5.44 -10.55 -7.11
CA ASN A 153 -5.38 -10.88 -5.70
C ASN A 153 -6.76 -11.21 -5.11
N PRO A 154 -7.27 -12.42 -5.31
CA PRO A 154 -8.59 -12.80 -4.81
C PRO A 154 -8.67 -12.84 -3.27
N SER A 155 -7.55 -12.92 -2.57
CA SER A 155 -7.52 -12.79 -1.11
C SER A 155 -7.83 -11.36 -0.66
N GLY A 156 -7.55 -10.35 -1.50
CA GLY A 156 -7.65 -8.93 -1.18
C GLY A 156 -6.78 -8.50 0.00
N VAL A 157 -5.73 -9.27 0.29
CA VAL A 157 -4.77 -9.02 1.37
C VAL A 157 -3.37 -9.06 0.81
N LEU A 158 -2.52 -8.14 1.22
CA LEU A 158 -1.09 -8.16 0.97
C LEU A 158 -0.36 -7.82 2.28
N THR A 159 0.75 -8.50 2.53
CA THR A 159 1.69 -8.18 3.62
C THR A 159 3.10 -8.11 3.03
N ASN A 160 4.13 -8.27 3.84
CA ASN A 160 5.51 -8.30 3.38
C ASN A 160 5.87 -9.68 2.79
N THR A 161 7.19 -10.00 2.69
CA THR A 161 7.67 -11.34 2.28
C THR A 161 6.91 -12.48 2.97
N PRO A 162 6.59 -13.58 2.24
CA PRO A 162 6.97 -13.91 0.88
C PRO A 162 6.07 -13.29 -0.21
N LEU A 163 6.23 -13.72 -1.46
CA LEU A 163 5.37 -13.36 -2.59
C LEU A 163 3.91 -13.77 -2.35
N LEU A 164 2.97 -13.08 -3.01
CA LEU A 164 1.53 -13.34 -2.91
C LEU A 164 1.16 -14.82 -3.13
N ALA A 165 1.73 -15.44 -4.16
CA ALA A 165 1.46 -16.86 -4.46
C ALA A 165 1.81 -17.78 -3.28
N GLN A 166 2.93 -17.51 -2.60
CA GLN A 166 3.33 -18.29 -1.43
C GLN A 166 2.44 -17.99 -0.21
N HIS A 167 1.98 -16.74 -0.05
CA HIS A 167 1.02 -16.39 0.98
C HIS A 167 -0.32 -17.14 0.79
N ILE A 168 -0.84 -17.18 -0.44
CA ILE A 168 -2.07 -17.92 -0.76
C ILE A 168 -1.90 -19.41 -0.47
N LYS A 169 -0.77 -20.00 -0.87
CA LYS A 169 -0.46 -21.40 -0.56
C LYS A 169 -0.42 -21.63 0.95
N ASN A 170 0.24 -20.79 1.71
CA ASN A 170 0.34 -20.91 3.17
C ASN A 170 -1.04 -20.77 3.85
N LEU A 171 -1.91 -19.90 3.35
CA LEU A 171 -3.27 -19.76 3.82
C LEU A 171 -4.07 -21.04 3.61
N ASN A 172 -4.03 -21.59 2.38
CA ASN A 172 -4.72 -22.83 2.06
C ASN A 172 -4.22 -24.00 2.93
N GLN A 173 -2.91 -24.13 3.12
CA GLN A 173 -2.34 -25.13 4.03
C GLN A 173 -2.84 -24.97 5.47
N ALA A 174 -2.90 -23.74 5.98
CA ALA A 174 -3.45 -23.48 7.31
C ALA A 174 -4.93 -23.84 7.44
N LEU A 175 -5.69 -23.75 6.35
CA LEU A 175 -7.09 -24.15 6.26
C LEU A 175 -7.31 -25.64 5.89
N GLY A 176 -6.23 -26.41 5.71
CA GLY A 176 -6.30 -27.86 5.43
C GLY A 176 -6.36 -28.23 3.95
N PHE A 177 -5.97 -27.31 3.03
CA PHE A 177 -5.97 -27.53 1.58
C PHE A 177 -4.56 -27.53 0.98
N SER A 178 -4.41 -28.15 -0.19
CA SER A 178 -3.18 -28.12 -0.99
C SER A 178 -3.23 -27.15 -2.16
N ASP A 179 -4.34 -26.46 -2.35
CA ASP A 179 -4.53 -25.51 -3.45
C ASP A 179 -3.56 -24.33 -3.40
N THR A 180 -3.23 -23.80 -4.58
CA THR A 180 -2.38 -22.62 -4.75
C THR A 180 -3.18 -21.37 -5.12
N SER A 181 -4.51 -21.44 -5.11
CA SER A 181 -5.44 -20.36 -5.40
C SER A 181 -6.55 -20.27 -4.35
N ILE A 182 -7.21 -19.13 -4.25
CA ILE A 182 -8.38 -18.96 -3.40
C ILE A 182 -9.59 -19.57 -4.10
N THR A 183 -10.19 -20.58 -3.49
CA THR A 183 -11.34 -21.31 -4.00
C THR A 183 -12.59 -21.05 -3.14
N ALA A 184 -13.75 -21.52 -3.60
CA ALA A 184 -14.96 -21.51 -2.79
C ALA A 184 -14.78 -22.31 -1.48
N ALA A 185 -13.99 -23.41 -1.53
CA ALA A 185 -13.66 -24.20 -0.34
C ALA A 185 -12.80 -23.41 0.65
N THR A 186 -11.80 -22.64 0.18
CA THR A 186 -10.99 -21.73 1.00
C THR A 186 -11.89 -20.73 1.73
N ILE A 187 -12.85 -20.11 1.02
CA ILE A 187 -13.78 -19.12 1.60
C ILE A 187 -14.70 -19.78 2.65
N ALA A 188 -15.24 -20.98 2.34
CA ALA A 188 -16.08 -21.72 3.27
C ALA A 188 -15.33 -22.11 4.55
N ALA A 189 -14.08 -22.56 4.42
CA ALA A 189 -13.24 -22.92 5.56
C ALA A 189 -12.90 -21.69 6.42
N ALA A 190 -12.57 -20.55 5.81
CA ALA A 190 -12.35 -19.28 6.54
C ALA A 190 -13.61 -18.87 7.33
N ARG A 191 -14.79 -19.03 6.75
CA ARG A 191 -16.07 -18.79 7.43
C ARG A 191 -16.28 -19.71 8.62
N THR A 192 -16.08 -21.03 8.42
CA THR A 192 -16.16 -22.02 9.49
C THR A 192 -15.17 -21.71 10.61
N TRP A 193 -13.94 -21.33 10.27
CA TRP A 193 -12.91 -20.93 11.25
C TRP A 193 -13.41 -19.84 12.20
N LEU A 194 -14.03 -18.79 11.65
CA LEU A 194 -14.59 -17.69 12.45
C LEU A 194 -15.82 -18.12 13.26
N GLN A 195 -16.72 -18.91 12.67
CA GLN A 195 -17.93 -19.41 13.34
C GLN A 195 -17.65 -20.35 14.52
N THR A 196 -16.57 -21.12 14.41
CA THR A 196 -16.14 -22.03 15.48
C THR A 196 -15.19 -21.38 16.48
N ASN A 197 -14.97 -20.05 16.37
CA ASN A 197 -14.09 -19.27 17.24
C ASN A 197 -12.67 -19.84 17.37
N GLN A 198 -12.14 -20.40 16.28
CA GLN A 198 -10.75 -20.86 16.30
C GLN A 198 -9.80 -19.69 16.42
N PRO A 199 -8.68 -19.81 17.17
CA PRO A 199 -7.72 -18.73 17.35
C PRO A 199 -7.08 -18.38 16.01
N LEU A 200 -7.09 -17.09 15.66
CA LEU A 200 -6.42 -16.59 14.47
C LEU A 200 -4.90 -16.61 14.65
N PRO A 201 -4.13 -16.84 13.58
CA PRO A 201 -2.68 -16.71 13.62
C PRO A 201 -2.24 -15.34 14.17
N THR A 202 -1.28 -15.32 15.07
CA THR A 202 -0.80 -14.08 15.73
C THR A 202 0.70 -13.87 15.51
N GLY A 203 1.21 -12.72 15.95
CA GLY A 203 2.62 -12.37 15.91
C GLY A 203 3.02 -11.51 14.73
N SER A 204 4.31 -11.16 14.68
CA SER A 204 4.86 -10.17 13.74
C SER A 204 5.22 -10.74 12.37
N ILE A 205 5.23 -12.07 12.23
CA ILE A 205 5.60 -12.73 10.96
C ILE A 205 4.58 -12.36 9.86
N PRO A 206 5.04 -11.92 8.68
CA PRO A 206 4.13 -11.49 7.61
C PRO A 206 3.11 -12.55 7.21
N THR A 207 3.48 -13.83 7.13
CA THR A 207 2.56 -14.93 6.81
C THR A 207 1.44 -15.07 7.84
N ASN A 208 1.75 -14.94 9.14
CA ASN A 208 0.72 -15.00 10.18
C ASN A 208 -0.25 -13.83 10.05
N ARG A 209 0.26 -12.62 9.82
CA ARG A 209 -0.58 -11.44 9.58
C ARG A 209 -1.42 -11.55 8.31
N PHE A 210 -0.86 -12.14 7.24
CA PHE A 210 -1.60 -12.43 6.02
C PHE A 210 -2.75 -13.42 6.30
N ASN A 211 -2.45 -14.57 6.89
CA ASN A 211 -3.46 -15.59 7.20
C ASN A 211 -4.55 -15.04 8.12
N HIS A 212 -4.16 -14.31 9.18
CA HIS A 212 -5.10 -13.65 10.09
C HIS A 212 -6.10 -12.75 9.32
N THR A 213 -5.55 -11.82 8.53
CA THR A 213 -6.37 -10.84 7.81
C THR A 213 -7.19 -11.48 6.69
N ALA A 214 -6.63 -12.48 5.99
CA ALA A 214 -7.32 -13.20 4.93
C ALA A 214 -8.48 -14.04 5.48
N ILE A 215 -8.31 -14.74 6.61
CA ILE A 215 -9.39 -15.46 7.27
C ILE A 215 -10.50 -14.49 7.71
N ARG A 216 -10.14 -13.33 8.31
CA ARG A 216 -11.12 -12.29 8.64
C ARG A 216 -11.89 -11.83 7.41
N ARG A 217 -11.18 -11.45 6.34
CA ARG A 217 -11.80 -10.90 5.13
C ARG A 217 -12.68 -11.91 4.40
N LEU A 218 -12.17 -13.12 4.16
CA LEU A 218 -12.87 -14.15 3.41
C LEU A 218 -14.02 -14.78 4.21
N GLY A 219 -13.86 -14.91 5.52
CA GLY A 219 -14.84 -15.55 6.39
C GLY A 219 -15.94 -14.62 6.90
N THR A 220 -15.73 -13.30 6.89
CA THR A 220 -16.73 -12.33 7.36
C THR A 220 -17.74 -12.03 6.25
N PRO A 221 -19.04 -12.05 6.55
CA PRO A 221 -20.07 -11.54 5.64
C PRO A 221 -19.85 -10.06 5.29
N GLN A 222 -20.53 -9.59 4.26
CA GLN A 222 -20.46 -8.19 3.88
C GLN A 222 -20.75 -7.27 5.07
N LEU A 223 -19.85 -6.34 5.35
CA LEU A 223 -20.00 -5.36 6.40
C LEU A 223 -21.06 -4.30 6.01
N THR A 224 -21.71 -3.72 6.99
CA THR A 224 -22.65 -2.61 6.78
C THR A 224 -21.89 -1.28 6.76
N ALA A 225 -22.44 -0.27 6.09
CA ALA A 225 -21.84 1.06 6.04
C ALA A 225 -21.57 1.65 7.44
N THR A 226 -22.41 1.32 8.41
CA THR A 226 -22.30 1.86 9.78
C THR A 226 -21.17 1.26 10.60
N ASN A 227 -20.72 0.03 10.31
CA ASN A 227 -19.70 -0.65 11.11
C ASN A 227 -18.40 -0.92 10.34
N THR A 228 -18.36 -0.70 9.03
CA THR A 228 -17.19 -1.04 8.20
C THR A 228 -15.92 -0.37 8.71
N GLN A 229 -15.93 0.94 8.92
CA GLN A 229 -14.72 1.67 9.32
C GLN A 229 -14.18 1.19 10.67
N SER A 230 -15.04 1.07 11.69
CA SER A 230 -14.62 0.60 13.01
C SER A 230 -14.11 -0.84 12.98
N THR A 231 -14.79 -1.72 12.25
CA THR A 231 -14.39 -3.12 12.09
C THR A 231 -13.02 -3.23 11.40
N LEU A 232 -12.79 -2.47 10.33
CA LEU A 232 -11.51 -2.51 9.63
C LEU A 232 -10.37 -1.94 10.49
N PHE A 233 -10.60 -0.88 11.27
CA PHE A 233 -9.58 -0.41 12.21
C PHE A 233 -9.28 -1.47 13.28
N ASN A 234 -10.26 -2.18 13.81
CA ASN A 234 -10.05 -3.28 14.75
C ASN A 234 -9.20 -4.39 14.12
N TRP A 235 -9.48 -4.80 12.87
CA TRP A 235 -8.67 -5.80 12.18
C TRP A 235 -7.22 -5.34 11.96
N LEU A 236 -7.01 -4.06 11.65
CA LEU A 236 -5.67 -3.48 11.53
C LEU A 236 -4.95 -3.47 12.89
N ASP A 237 -5.68 -3.26 13.99
CA ASP A 237 -5.14 -3.31 15.34
C ASP A 237 -4.69 -4.73 15.75
N GLU A 238 -5.45 -5.76 15.35
CA GLU A 238 -5.12 -7.17 15.63
C GLU A 238 -3.77 -7.58 15.00
N VAL A 239 -3.36 -6.95 13.88
CA VAL A 239 -2.13 -7.28 13.14
C VAL A 239 -1.05 -6.20 13.20
N ARG A 240 -1.22 -5.18 14.03
CA ARG A 240 -0.22 -4.11 14.17
C ARG A 240 1.06 -4.63 14.81
N LEU A 241 2.21 -4.07 14.42
CA LEU A 241 3.46 -4.28 15.14
C LEU A 241 3.58 -3.24 16.26
N PRO A 242 3.84 -3.69 17.50
CA PRO A 242 3.99 -2.78 18.62
C PRO A 242 5.25 -1.92 18.45
N TYR A 243 5.18 -0.71 18.98
CA TYR A 243 6.34 0.15 19.15
C TYR A 243 7.05 -0.24 20.45
N ASP A 244 8.36 -0.44 20.38
CA ASP A 244 9.21 -0.69 21.53
C ASP A 244 10.11 0.55 21.79
N PRO A 245 9.87 1.34 22.83
CA PRO A 245 10.68 2.52 23.12
C PRO A 245 12.16 2.21 23.34
N ALA A 246 12.50 1.02 23.83
CA ALA A 246 13.88 0.60 24.04
C ALA A 246 14.66 0.43 22.73
N LYS A 247 13.93 0.21 21.62
CA LYS A 247 14.51 0.03 20.28
C LYS A 247 14.43 1.29 19.41
N ARG A 248 14.05 2.44 19.96
CA ARG A 248 13.80 3.67 19.18
C ARG A 248 14.97 4.15 18.30
N HIS A 249 16.20 3.77 18.65
CA HIS A 249 17.41 4.14 17.90
C HIS A 249 17.95 3.01 17.01
N GLN A 250 17.27 1.87 16.96
CA GLN A 250 17.69 0.74 16.14
C GLN A 250 17.07 0.86 14.74
N LEU A 251 17.88 0.82 13.69
CA LEU A 251 17.41 0.81 12.29
C LEU A 251 16.50 -0.38 11.97
N SER A 252 16.70 -1.49 12.68
CA SER A 252 15.87 -2.70 12.56
C SER A 252 14.54 -2.61 13.30
N HIS A 253 14.28 -1.51 14.02
CA HIS A 253 13.05 -1.36 14.79
C HIS A 253 11.85 -1.15 13.88
N ASN A 254 11.08 -2.19 13.75
CA ASN A 254 9.94 -2.27 12.86
C ASN A 254 8.62 -2.24 13.64
N TYR A 255 7.81 -1.23 13.40
CA TYR A 255 6.52 -1.04 14.07
C TYR A 255 5.49 -0.37 13.13
N THR A 256 4.23 -0.39 13.50
CA THR A 256 3.16 0.27 12.74
C THR A 256 3.17 1.77 13.04
N HIS A 257 3.51 2.59 12.04
CA HIS A 257 3.57 4.05 12.16
C HIS A 257 2.18 4.69 12.19
N TYR A 258 1.27 4.16 11.38
CA TYR A 258 -0.12 4.59 11.32
C TYR A 258 -1.00 3.46 10.75
N ARG A 259 -2.29 3.67 10.81
CA ARG A 259 -3.31 2.86 10.14
C ARG A 259 -4.15 3.78 9.29
N ALA A 260 -4.49 3.32 8.09
CA ALA A 260 -5.34 4.07 7.19
C ALA A 260 -6.43 3.16 6.60
N ILE A 261 -7.57 3.76 6.32
CA ILE A 261 -8.68 3.15 5.60
C ILE A 261 -9.05 4.10 4.47
N ILE A 262 -9.24 3.55 3.29
CA ILE A 262 -9.65 4.29 2.11
C ILE A 262 -11.03 3.81 1.68
N ASP A 263 -12.00 4.73 1.65
CA ASP A 263 -13.27 4.52 0.97
C ASP A 263 -13.11 4.97 -0.48
N LEU A 264 -13.00 4.01 -1.39
CA LEU A 264 -12.72 4.28 -2.80
C LEU A 264 -13.91 4.97 -3.49
N ASN A 265 -15.14 4.67 -3.08
CA ASN A 265 -16.34 5.28 -3.66
C ASN A 265 -16.47 6.75 -3.25
N GLN A 266 -16.18 7.05 -1.99
CA GLN A 266 -16.23 8.41 -1.46
C GLN A 266 -14.91 9.17 -1.63
N ARG A 267 -13.82 8.51 -2.06
CA ARG A 267 -12.44 9.04 -2.07
C ARG A 267 -12.07 9.62 -0.71
N CYS A 268 -12.46 8.93 0.35
CA CYS A 268 -12.22 9.35 1.72
C CYS A 268 -11.02 8.58 2.28
N TYR A 269 -10.07 9.31 2.83
CA TYR A 269 -8.87 8.80 3.48
C TYR A 269 -8.96 9.01 4.99
N ALA A 270 -9.15 7.93 5.74
CA ALA A 270 -9.23 7.93 7.19
C ALA A 270 -7.89 7.47 7.77
N PHE A 271 -7.20 8.36 8.46
CA PHE A 271 -5.84 8.19 8.96
C PHE A 271 -5.79 8.22 10.48
N ARG A 272 -5.09 7.26 11.08
CA ARG A 272 -4.88 7.20 12.53
C ARG A 272 -3.40 6.97 12.82
N PRO A 273 -2.64 8.01 13.17
CA PRO A 273 -1.23 7.90 13.51
C PRO A 273 -1.05 7.21 14.86
N ARG A 274 0.06 6.49 15.02
CA ARG A 274 0.40 5.85 16.30
C ARG A 274 0.60 6.87 17.44
N THR A 275 1.11 8.04 17.10
CA THR A 275 1.52 9.04 18.12
C THR A 275 0.35 9.63 18.89
N THR A 276 -0.75 9.94 18.20
CA THR A 276 -1.92 10.57 18.82
C THR A 276 -3.12 9.65 18.93
N GLU A 277 -3.16 8.58 18.14
CA GLU A 277 -4.31 7.67 17.99
C GLU A 277 -5.61 8.39 17.57
N ARG A 278 -5.53 9.68 17.22
CA ARG A 278 -6.69 10.45 16.76
C ARG A 278 -6.99 10.15 15.31
N LEU A 279 -8.26 9.94 15.01
CA LEU A 279 -8.73 9.73 13.65
C LEU A 279 -8.82 11.10 12.94
N GLN A 280 -8.10 11.22 11.83
CA GLN A 280 -8.28 12.26 10.83
C GLN A 280 -8.97 11.64 9.61
N SER A 281 -10.02 12.26 9.10
CA SER A 281 -10.71 11.80 7.90
C SER A 281 -10.85 12.96 6.93
N LEU A 282 -10.34 12.77 5.73
CA LEU A 282 -10.38 13.76 4.65
C LEU A 282 -11.00 13.12 3.41
N GLN A 283 -11.81 13.88 2.70
CA GLN A 283 -12.39 13.47 1.43
C GLN A 283 -11.76 14.27 0.30
N LEU A 284 -11.32 13.58 -0.73
CA LEU A 284 -10.90 14.21 -1.99
C LEU A 284 -12.14 14.65 -2.74
N THR A 285 -12.51 15.92 -2.57
CA THR A 285 -13.71 16.50 -3.18
C THR A 285 -13.46 16.93 -4.62
N ALA A 286 -14.54 17.08 -5.39
CA ALA A 286 -14.46 17.63 -6.74
C ALA A 286 -13.91 19.08 -6.75
N GLU A 287 -14.18 19.85 -5.69
CA GLU A 287 -13.65 21.19 -5.50
C GLU A 287 -12.12 21.15 -5.33
N MET A 288 -11.60 20.27 -4.47
CA MET A 288 -10.15 20.08 -4.32
C MET A 288 -9.49 19.66 -5.63
N ALA A 289 -10.06 18.67 -6.32
CA ALA A 289 -9.50 18.16 -7.58
C ALA A 289 -9.48 19.20 -8.70
N THR A 290 -10.41 20.18 -8.69
CA THR A 290 -10.54 21.18 -9.75
C THR A 290 -9.83 22.49 -9.43
N ASN A 291 -9.89 22.96 -8.18
CA ASN A 291 -9.53 24.32 -7.82
C ASN A 291 -8.24 24.43 -6.98
N TRP A 292 -7.83 23.34 -6.33
CA TRP A 292 -6.60 23.37 -5.55
C TRP A 292 -5.39 23.08 -6.45
N THR A 293 -4.43 23.98 -6.43
CA THR A 293 -3.25 23.93 -7.32
C THR A 293 -1.94 23.74 -6.56
N ILE A 294 -1.99 23.67 -5.23
CA ILE A 294 -0.81 23.58 -4.37
C ILE A 294 -0.90 22.29 -3.55
N PRO A 295 0.20 21.51 -3.46
CA PRO A 295 0.27 20.38 -2.53
C PRO A 295 0.02 20.81 -1.09
N MET A 296 -0.72 19.98 -0.34
CA MET A 296 -1.06 20.24 1.05
C MET A 296 -0.68 19.05 1.92
N ILE A 297 -0.08 19.34 3.08
CA ILE A 297 0.17 18.35 4.11
C ILE A 297 -0.73 18.70 5.30
N PHE A 298 -1.55 17.74 5.71
CA PHE A 298 -2.44 17.87 6.86
C PHE A 298 -1.78 17.16 8.04
N PRO A 299 -1.19 17.89 8.99
CA PRO A 299 -0.54 17.27 10.13
C PRO A 299 -1.57 16.51 10.97
N ALA A 300 -1.20 15.33 11.43
CA ALA A 300 -2.01 14.56 12.36
C ALA A 300 -1.76 15.07 13.79
N ASN A 301 -2.56 16.03 14.20
CA ASN A 301 -2.50 16.67 15.54
C ASN A 301 -3.23 15.85 16.61
#